data_600f3e87840a027275de10534f65882c
#
_entry.id   600f3e87840a027275de10534f65882c
#
_cell.length_a   1.000
_cell.length_b   1.000
_cell.length_c   1.000
_cell.angle_alpha   90.00
_cell.angle_beta   90.00
_cell.angle_gamma   90.00
#
_symmetry.space_group_name_H-M   'P 1'
#
loop_
_entity.id
_entity.type
_entity.pdbx_description
1 polymer ?
#
loop_
_entity_poly.entity_id
_entity_poly.type
_entity_poly.pdbx_seq_one_letter_code
_entity_poly.pdbx_strand_id
1 'polypeptide(L)'
;MGYFKDVTPESAGISSKGILNFLDRIEENQIELHSFMVIRHGQCAAKGWWKPYDEKFRHPLYSFSKSLTATAIGFAEQEGILSLDEKIVDIFPDLLPENPSENLKKITLHHLLIMGCGHETEIMDNSENWISTFLHHPCLLYTSPSPRDSTSS
;
A
#
# COMPACT_ATOMS: atom_id res chain seq x y z
N MET A 1 22.94 3.71 11.44
CA MET A 1 22.40 3.49 12.81
C MET A 1 20.98 2.96 12.61
N GLY A 2 20.73 1.69 12.96
CA GLY A 2 19.41 1.07 12.73
C GLY A 2 18.33 1.69 13.63
N TYR A 3 17.11 1.86 13.12
CA TYR A 3 15.97 2.36 13.90
C TYR A 3 15.60 1.41 15.06
N PHE A 4 15.90 0.14 14.93
CA PHE A 4 15.60 -0.89 15.92
C PHE A 4 16.88 -1.40 16.58
N LYS A 5 16.80 -1.69 17.89
CA LYS A 5 17.87 -2.35 18.60
C LYS A 5 17.92 -3.82 18.18
N ASP A 6 19.10 -4.27 17.72
CA ASP A 6 19.32 -5.68 17.41
C ASP A 6 19.41 -6.50 18.71
N VAL A 7 18.70 -7.62 18.74
CA VAL A 7 18.64 -8.56 19.87
C VAL A 7 18.67 -10.00 19.36
N THR A 8 18.96 -10.96 20.24
CA THR A 8 18.82 -12.37 19.86
C THR A 8 17.33 -12.75 19.75
N PRO A 9 16.93 -13.64 18.83
CA PRO A 9 15.54 -14.09 18.72
C PRO A 9 14.97 -14.54 20.06
N GLU A 10 15.71 -15.36 20.80
CA GLU A 10 15.28 -15.90 22.10
C GLU A 10 15.02 -14.81 23.13
N SER A 11 15.83 -13.76 23.17
CA SER A 11 15.60 -12.62 24.09
C SER A 11 14.35 -11.84 23.74
N ALA A 12 13.92 -11.86 22.47
CA ALA A 12 12.65 -11.30 22.02
C ALA A 12 11.49 -12.32 22.14
N GLY A 13 11.73 -13.52 22.67
CA GLY A 13 10.72 -14.58 22.79
C GLY A 13 10.34 -15.20 21.44
N ILE A 14 11.27 -15.22 20.49
CA ILE A 14 11.13 -15.83 19.17
C ILE A 14 12.12 -16.98 19.09
N SER A 15 11.72 -18.14 18.56
CA SER A 15 12.60 -19.27 18.35
C SER A 15 13.48 -19.07 17.13
N SER A 16 14.81 -19.12 17.30
CA SER A 16 15.76 -19.16 16.17
C SER A 16 15.45 -20.31 15.21
N LYS A 17 15.04 -21.47 15.75
CA LYS A 17 14.61 -22.60 14.93
C LYS A 17 13.42 -22.27 14.05
N GLY A 18 12.46 -21.46 14.56
CA GLY A 18 11.31 -21.01 13.77
C GLY A 18 11.73 -20.12 12.60
N ILE A 19 12.72 -19.25 12.82
CA ILE A 19 13.29 -18.39 11.75
C ILE A 19 14.03 -19.25 10.71
N LEU A 20 14.84 -20.21 11.16
CA LEU A 20 15.55 -21.12 10.24
C LEU A 20 14.54 -21.95 9.42
N ASN A 21 13.53 -22.52 10.03
CA ASN A 21 12.48 -23.25 9.30
C ASN A 21 11.74 -22.37 8.28
N PHE A 22 11.57 -21.08 8.56
CA PHE A 22 11.01 -20.13 7.59
C PHE A 22 11.95 -19.97 6.39
N LEU A 23 13.25 -19.79 6.63
CA LEU A 23 14.24 -19.63 5.57
C LEU A 23 14.36 -20.90 4.73
N ASP A 24 14.40 -22.07 5.37
CA ASP A 24 14.43 -23.37 4.68
C ASP A 24 13.22 -23.51 3.74
N ARG A 25 12.00 -23.12 4.20
CA ARG A 25 10.80 -23.17 3.35
C ARG A 25 10.85 -22.18 2.18
N ILE A 26 11.43 -21.00 2.37
CA ILE A 26 11.65 -20.03 1.30
C ILE A 26 12.54 -20.66 0.21
N GLU A 27 13.61 -21.29 0.62
CA GLU A 27 14.55 -21.96 -0.29
C GLU A 27 13.92 -23.18 -0.99
N GLU A 28 13.27 -24.07 -0.23
CA GLU A 28 12.60 -25.26 -0.75
C GLU A 28 11.52 -24.93 -1.81
N ASN A 29 10.79 -23.82 -1.61
CA ASN A 29 9.75 -23.38 -2.53
C ASN A 29 10.26 -22.40 -3.60
N GLN A 30 11.55 -22.16 -3.68
CA GLN A 30 12.19 -21.26 -4.65
C GLN A 30 11.57 -19.86 -4.65
N ILE A 31 11.18 -19.35 -3.48
CA ILE A 31 10.61 -18.01 -3.33
C ILE A 31 11.75 -16.99 -3.35
N GLU A 32 11.71 -16.09 -4.31
CA GLU A 32 12.69 -15.00 -4.40
C GLU A 32 12.37 -13.92 -3.36
N LEU A 33 13.28 -13.75 -2.41
CA LEU A 33 13.25 -12.64 -1.45
C LEU A 33 14.45 -11.73 -1.66
N HIS A 34 14.25 -10.43 -1.47
CA HIS A 34 15.32 -9.43 -1.48
C HIS A 34 15.88 -9.21 -0.07
N SER A 35 14.99 -9.16 0.92
CA SER A 35 15.36 -9.02 2.33
C SER A 35 14.23 -9.50 3.24
N PHE A 36 14.55 -9.73 4.50
CA PHE A 36 13.56 -9.93 5.55
C PHE A 36 13.99 -9.25 6.84
N MET A 37 13.03 -8.95 7.69
CA MET A 37 13.26 -8.43 9.02
C MET A 37 12.17 -8.92 9.96
N VAL A 38 12.58 -9.45 11.12
CA VAL A 38 11.67 -9.90 12.17
C VAL A 38 11.76 -8.92 13.33
N ILE A 39 10.67 -8.20 13.56
CA ILE A 39 10.59 -7.19 14.63
C ILE A 39 9.56 -7.64 15.66
N ARG A 40 9.92 -7.56 16.94
CA ARG A 40 9.02 -7.79 18.06
C ARG A 40 9.29 -6.81 19.18
N HIS A 41 8.22 -6.19 19.71
CA HIS A 41 8.30 -5.17 20.76
C HIS A 41 9.30 -4.04 20.45
N GLY A 42 9.35 -3.60 19.16
CA GLY A 42 10.28 -2.55 18.73
C GLY A 42 11.75 -2.96 18.68
N GLN A 43 12.05 -4.26 18.74
CA GLN A 43 13.40 -4.81 18.65
C GLN A 43 13.54 -5.71 17.42
N CYS A 44 14.69 -5.65 16.75
CA CYS A 44 15.00 -6.48 15.59
C CYS A 44 15.63 -7.80 16.06
N ALA A 45 14.88 -8.90 15.94
CA ALA A 45 15.29 -10.24 16.35
C ALA A 45 16.06 -11.00 15.26
N ALA A 46 15.79 -10.68 13.97
CA ALA A 46 16.54 -11.23 12.84
C ALA A 46 16.37 -10.31 11.64
N LYS A 47 17.39 -10.28 10.78
CA LYS A 47 17.35 -9.59 9.49
C LYS A 47 18.33 -10.23 8.53
N GLY A 48 18.05 -10.13 7.23
CA GLY A 48 18.92 -10.66 6.20
C GLY A 48 18.62 -10.10 4.82
N TRP A 49 19.59 -10.20 3.92
CA TRP A 49 19.50 -9.75 2.54
C TRP A 49 20.05 -10.83 1.61
N TRP A 50 19.39 -11.05 0.49
CA TRP A 50 19.89 -11.88 -0.60
C TRP A 50 20.60 -11.03 -1.63
N LYS A 51 21.75 -11.48 -2.10
CA LYS A 51 22.45 -10.74 -3.15
C LYS A 51 21.63 -10.70 -4.44
N PRO A 52 21.63 -9.55 -5.17
CA PRO A 52 22.53 -8.40 -5.01
C PRO A 52 22.13 -7.34 -3.98
N TYR A 53 21.07 -7.58 -3.21
CA TYR A 53 20.54 -6.62 -2.23
C TYR A 53 21.40 -6.53 -0.97
N ASP A 54 21.36 -5.36 -0.32
CA ASP A 54 22.14 -5.04 0.89
C ASP A 54 21.38 -4.01 1.73
N GLU A 55 21.63 -3.96 3.03
CA GLU A 55 21.02 -3.00 3.97
C GLU A 55 21.21 -1.53 3.54
N LYS A 56 22.30 -1.24 2.83
CA LYS A 56 22.67 0.12 2.39
C LYS A 56 21.95 0.54 1.12
N PHE A 57 21.35 -0.39 0.39
CA PHE A 57 20.69 -0.08 -0.87
C PHE A 57 19.25 0.34 -0.63
N ARG A 58 18.83 1.38 -1.37
CA ARG A 58 17.44 1.76 -1.41
C ARG A 58 16.64 0.68 -2.15
N HIS A 59 15.51 0.32 -1.59
CA HIS A 59 14.60 -0.65 -2.18
C HIS A 59 13.31 0.05 -2.63
N PRO A 60 12.81 -0.19 -3.88
CA PRO A 60 11.51 0.31 -4.29
C PRO A 60 10.42 -0.30 -3.41
N LEU A 61 9.56 0.54 -2.86
CA LEU A 61 8.48 0.09 -1.96
C LEU A 61 7.21 -0.31 -2.71
N TYR A 62 7.10 0.03 -3.99
CA TYR A 62 5.92 -0.23 -4.81
C TYR A 62 4.63 0.14 -4.06
N SER A 63 3.65 -0.76 -4.03
CA SER A 63 2.36 -0.51 -3.38
C SER A 63 2.42 -0.34 -1.85
N PHE A 64 3.52 -0.69 -1.20
CA PHE A 64 3.70 -0.35 0.22
C PHE A 64 3.65 1.17 0.45
N SER A 65 4.02 1.96 -0.56
CA SER A 65 3.87 3.43 -0.53
C SER A 65 2.44 3.90 -0.24
N LYS A 66 1.42 3.12 -0.63
CA LYS A 66 0.01 3.42 -0.33
C LYS A 66 -0.27 3.44 1.17
N SER A 67 0.39 2.56 1.95
CA SER A 67 0.26 2.56 3.41
C SER A 67 0.81 3.82 4.04
N LEU A 68 1.90 4.37 3.50
CA LEU A 68 2.46 5.65 3.96
C LEU A 68 1.53 6.81 3.61
N THR A 69 0.98 6.81 2.39
CA THR A 69 -0.01 7.81 1.95
C THR A 69 -1.25 7.75 2.83
N ALA A 70 -1.80 6.56 3.09
CA ALA A 70 -2.97 6.39 3.96
C ALA A 70 -2.70 6.89 5.39
N THR A 71 -1.50 6.65 5.91
CA THR A 71 -1.09 7.17 7.23
C THR A 71 -1.03 8.71 7.23
N ALA A 72 -0.47 9.31 6.19
CA ALA A 72 -0.40 10.78 6.06
C ALA A 72 -1.80 11.40 5.97
N ILE A 73 -2.72 10.76 5.22
CA ILE A 73 -4.13 11.18 5.16
C ILE A 73 -4.80 11.09 6.53
N GLY A 74 -4.54 10.02 7.31
CA GLY A 74 -5.06 9.89 8.67
C GLY A 74 -4.59 11.00 9.61
N PHE A 75 -3.34 11.45 9.49
CA PHE A 75 -2.85 12.62 10.23
C PHE A 75 -3.56 13.92 9.78
N ALA A 76 -3.72 14.13 8.48
CA ALA A 76 -4.40 15.30 7.94
C ALA A 76 -5.88 15.35 8.39
N GLU A 77 -6.55 14.20 8.43
CA GLU A 77 -7.91 14.09 8.99
C GLU A 77 -7.96 14.43 10.48
N GLN A 78 -7.04 13.87 11.26
CA GLN A 78 -6.94 14.16 12.70
C GLN A 78 -6.70 15.65 12.98
N GLU A 79 -5.94 16.33 12.12
CA GLU A 79 -5.66 17.76 12.22
C GLU A 79 -6.80 18.62 11.63
N GLY A 80 -7.85 18.02 11.07
CA GLY A 80 -8.99 18.72 10.47
C GLY A 80 -8.68 19.42 9.14
N ILE A 81 -7.59 19.02 8.47
CA ILE A 81 -7.19 19.59 7.17
C ILE A 81 -8.08 19.07 6.05
N LEU A 82 -8.54 17.82 6.16
CA LEU A 82 -9.42 17.15 5.22
C LEU A 82 -10.40 16.22 5.95
N SER A 83 -11.42 15.74 5.23
CA SER A 83 -12.34 14.71 5.70
C SER A 83 -12.37 13.52 4.74
N LEU A 84 -12.48 12.30 5.26
CA LEU A 84 -12.63 11.10 4.44
C LEU A 84 -13.94 11.10 3.64
N ASP A 85 -14.95 11.84 4.07
CA ASP A 85 -16.23 12.00 3.36
C ASP A 85 -16.19 13.09 2.28
N GLU A 86 -15.08 13.83 2.17
CA GLU A 86 -14.89 14.86 1.16
C GLU A 86 -14.87 14.25 -0.25
N LYS A 87 -15.62 14.85 -1.16
CA LYS A 87 -15.78 14.33 -2.52
C LYS A 87 -14.59 14.74 -3.39
N ILE A 88 -14.09 13.83 -4.20
CA ILE A 88 -12.97 14.11 -5.09
C ILE A 88 -13.28 15.20 -6.14
N VAL A 89 -14.55 15.36 -6.52
CA VAL A 89 -14.99 16.42 -7.44
C VAL A 89 -14.84 17.81 -6.83
N ASP A 90 -14.95 17.93 -5.51
CA ASP A 90 -14.78 19.20 -4.79
C ASP A 90 -13.29 19.51 -4.56
N ILE A 91 -12.43 18.49 -4.49
CA ILE A 91 -10.98 18.63 -4.33
C ILE A 91 -10.30 19.05 -5.65
N PHE A 92 -10.76 18.52 -6.78
CA PHE A 92 -10.15 18.74 -8.09
C PHE A 92 -11.14 19.32 -9.12
N PRO A 93 -11.80 20.46 -8.86
CA PRO A 93 -12.84 20.99 -9.73
C PRO A 93 -12.35 21.33 -11.13
N ASP A 94 -11.09 21.79 -11.26
CA ASP A 94 -10.51 22.22 -12.53
C ASP A 94 -10.07 21.05 -13.43
N LEU A 95 -10.08 19.82 -12.92
CA LEU A 95 -9.63 18.61 -13.63
C LEU A 95 -10.79 17.70 -14.03
N LEU A 96 -12.03 18.11 -13.76
CA LEU A 96 -13.21 17.29 -14.05
C LEU A 96 -13.48 17.22 -15.55
N PRO A 97 -14.08 16.11 -16.03
CA PRO A 97 -14.68 16.07 -17.35
C PRO A 97 -15.86 17.08 -17.45
N GLU A 98 -16.15 17.53 -18.67
CA GLU A 98 -17.23 18.48 -18.91
C GLU A 98 -18.59 18.01 -18.34
N ASN A 99 -18.84 16.71 -18.35
CA ASN A 99 -20.04 16.07 -17.82
C ASN A 99 -19.66 14.93 -16.85
N PRO A 100 -19.34 15.22 -15.56
CA PRO A 100 -18.99 14.21 -14.60
C PRO A 100 -20.12 13.20 -14.37
N SER A 101 -19.80 11.91 -14.38
CA SER A 101 -20.78 10.86 -14.13
C SER A 101 -21.35 10.91 -12.70
N GLU A 102 -22.56 10.37 -12.50
CA GLU A 102 -23.17 10.31 -11.18
C GLU A 102 -22.35 9.45 -10.18
N ASN A 103 -21.62 8.48 -10.67
CA ASN A 103 -20.69 7.70 -9.85
C ASN A 103 -19.49 8.54 -9.43
N LEU A 104 -18.87 9.27 -10.37
CA LEU A 104 -17.74 10.15 -10.06
C LEU A 104 -18.10 11.18 -8.98
N LYS A 105 -19.30 11.78 -9.06
CA LYS A 105 -19.81 12.74 -8.07
C LYS A 105 -20.01 12.15 -6.66
N LYS A 106 -20.03 10.83 -6.52
CA LYS A 106 -20.19 10.13 -5.24
C LYS A 106 -18.87 9.65 -4.65
N ILE A 107 -17.77 9.64 -5.42
CA ILE A 107 -16.47 9.17 -4.93
C ILE A 107 -15.95 10.15 -3.87
N THR A 108 -15.57 9.59 -2.71
CA THR A 108 -14.94 10.32 -1.61
C THR A 108 -13.49 9.89 -1.42
N LEU A 109 -12.74 10.59 -0.58
CA LEU A 109 -11.40 10.18 -0.17
C LEU A 109 -11.39 8.76 0.44
N HIS A 110 -12.43 8.41 1.21
CA HIS A 110 -12.59 7.06 1.74
C HIS A 110 -12.63 6.01 0.62
N HIS A 111 -13.37 6.24 -0.47
CA HIS A 111 -13.44 5.32 -1.60
C HIS A 111 -12.07 5.12 -2.28
N LEU A 112 -11.23 6.18 -2.36
CA LEU A 112 -9.87 6.07 -2.87
C LEU A 112 -9.02 5.17 -1.97
N LEU A 113 -9.08 5.38 -0.65
CA LEU A 113 -8.27 4.63 0.32
C LEU A 113 -8.59 3.13 0.34
N ILE A 114 -9.87 2.77 0.21
CA ILE A 114 -10.29 1.36 0.16
C ILE A 114 -10.22 0.76 -1.25
N MET A 115 -9.71 1.51 -2.23
CA MET A 115 -9.66 1.11 -3.65
C MET A 115 -11.05 0.79 -4.25
N GLY A 116 -12.09 1.48 -3.76
CA GLY A 116 -13.51 1.25 -4.09
C GLY A 116 -14.05 2.06 -5.28
N CYS A 117 -13.19 2.69 -6.09
CA CYS A 117 -13.63 3.55 -7.21
C CYS A 117 -14.23 2.77 -8.38
N GLY A 118 -13.96 1.46 -8.48
CA GLY A 118 -14.58 0.59 -9.48
C GLY A 118 -14.18 0.90 -10.91
N HIS A 119 -12.92 1.15 -11.18
CA HIS A 119 -12.40 1.18 -12.54
C HIS A 119 -12.28 -0.25 -13.06
N GLU A 120 -12.84 -0.54 -14.23
CA GLU A 120 -12.81 -1.87 -14.83
C GLU A 120 -11.42 -2.28 -15.29
N THR A 121 -10.59 -1.31 -15.65
CA THR A 121 -9.23 -1.53 -16.12
C THR A 121 -8.24 -0.74 -15.28
N GLU A 122 -7.01 -1.24 -15.19
CA GLU A 122 -5.92 -0.49 -14.58
C GLU A 122 -5.64 0.76 -15.42
N ILE A 123 -5.66 1.92 -14.77
CA ILE A 123 -5.35 3.17 -15.43
C ILE A 123 -3.83 3.27 -15.57
N MET A 124 -3.33 2.76 -16.69
CA MET A 124 -1.92 2.84 -17.09
C MET A 124 -1.77 4.06 -17.99
N ASP A 125 -1.38 5.19 -17.40
CA ASP A 125 -1.15 6.40 -18.18
C ASP A 125 0.25 6.96 -17.94
N ASN A 126 0.92 7.28 -19.04
CA ASN A 126 2.18 7.99 -19.08
C ASN A 126 1.98 9.52 -19.29
N SER A 127 0.75 10.02 -19.12
CA SER A 127 0.44 11.44 -19.25
C SER A 127 1.02 12.25 -18.10
N GLU A 128 1.30 13.50 -18.35
CA GLU A 128 1.78 14.44 -17.33
C GLU A 128 0.71 14.72 -16.25
N ASN A 129 -0.58 14.48 -16.55
CA ASN A 129 -1.69 14.71 -15.62
C ASN A 129 -2.48 13.44 -15.32
N TRP A 130 -1.89 12.60 -14.50
CA TRP A 130 -2.48 11.32 -14.08
C TRP A 130 -3.82 11.47 -13.34
N ILE A 131 -3.99 12.57 -12.59
CA ILE A 131 -5.24 12.85 -11.86
C ILE A 131 -6.37 13.11 -12.86
N SER A 132 -6.13 13.92 -13.89
CA SER A 132 -7.12 14.18 -14.93
C SER A 132 -7.53 12.89 -15.64
N THR A 133 -6.58 12.05 -16.03
CA THR A 133 -6.88 10.75 -16.63
C THR A 133 -7.72 9.89 -15.72
N PHE A 134 -7.42 9.82 -14.44
CA PHE A 134 -8.22 9.10 -13.45
C PHE A 134 -9.66 9.61 -13.40
N LEU A 135 -9.88 10.93 -13.35
CA LEU A 135 -11.20 11.54 -13.26
C LEU A 135 -12.04 11.39 -14.54
N HIS A 136 -11.41 11.27 -15.70
CA HIS A 136 -12.06 11.07 -16.98
C HIS A 136 -12.37 9.59 -17.29
N HIS A 137 -11.77 8.66 -16.53
CA HIS A 137 -11.99 7.24 -16.76
C HIS A 137 -13.34 6.79 -16.18
N PRO A 138 -14.13 5.96 -16.89
CA PRO A 138 -15.37 5.42 -16.36
C PRO A 138 -15.17 4.70 -15.03
N CYS A 139 -16.03 4.99 -14.04
CA CYS A 139 -16.00 4.33 -12.75
C CYS A 139 -17.36 3.74 -12.41
N LEU A 140 -17.38 2.55 -11.81
CA LEU A 140 -18.62 1.84 -11.43
C LEU A 140 -19.02 2.07 -9.97
N LEU A 141 -18.15 2.63 -9.16
CA LEU A 141 -18.30 2.84 -7.71
C LEU A 141 -18.85 1.60 -7.00
N TYR A 142 -17.94 0.77 -6.50
CA TYR A 142 -18.33 -0.41 -5.71
C TYR A 142 -18.61 -0.03 -4.27
N THR A 143 -19.80 -0.39 -3.80
CA THR A 143 -20.21 -0.29 -2.38
C THR A 143 -20.05 -1.63 -1.64
N SER A 144 -19.50 -2.65 -2.29
CA SER A 144 -19.30 -4.02 -1.81
C SER A 144 -17.85 -4.48 -1.98
N PRO A 145 -17.41 -5.59 -1.36
CA PRO A 145 -16.01 -5.99 -1.31
C PRO A 145 -15.34 -6.06 -2.69
N SER A 146 -14.06 -5.72 -2.69
CA SER A 146 -13.20 -5.54 -3.86
C SER A 146 -13.34 -6.67 -4.90
N PRO A 147 -13.35 -6.36 -6.20
CA PRO A 147 -13.29 -7.38 -7.26
C PRO A 147 -12.07 -8.31 -7.16
N ARG A 148 -11.01 -7.91 -6.46
CA ARG A 148 -9.86 -8.77 -6.18
C ARG A 148 -10.19 -9.94 -5.26
N ASP A 149 -11.21 -9.81 -4.41
CA ASP A 149 -11.64 -10.87 -3.49
C ASP A 149 -12.49 -11.92 -4.20
N SER A 150 -13.00 -11.63 -5.41
CA SER A 150 -13.79 -12.55 -6.23
C SER A 150 -12.98 -13.41 -7.19
N THR A 151 -11.67 -13.18 -7.34
CA THR A 151 -10.80 -13.94 -8.27
C THR A 151 -9.99 -15.04 -7.60
N SER A 152 -10.20 -15.31 -6.32
CA SER A 152 -9.61 -16.44 -5.59
C SER A 152 -10.63 -17.57 -5.45
N SER A 153 -11.01 -18.19 -6.55
CA SER A 153 -11.69 -19.50 -6.59
C SER A 153 -11.07 -20.34 -7.69
#